data_55edfb7e8336f5500bfca53de6d5618e
#
_entry.id   55edfb7e8336f5500bfca53de6d5618e
#
_cell.length_a   1.000
_cell.length_b   1.000
_cell.length_c   1.000
_cell.angle_alpha   90.00
_cell.angle_beta   90.00
_cell.angle_gamma   90.00
#
_symmetry.space_group_name_H-M   'P 1'
#
loop_
_entity.id
_entity.type
_entity.pdbx_description
1 polymer ?
#
loop_
_entity_poly.entity_id
_entity_poly.type
_entity_poly.pdbx_seq_one_letter_code
_entity_poly.pdbx_strand_id
1 'polypeptide(L)'
;MIILAATPIGNLGDASPRLVAALEAATVIASEDTRTTQRLLQGLGVTNRPRLLALHDHNEKDRAQSVVELAEEGDVLVLSDAGMPTVSDPGFALVAAAAAAGVTVTALPGPSAVITALAVSGLPTDRFTFEG
;
A
#
# COMPACT_ATOMS: atom_id res chain seq x y z
N MET A 1 -3.18 12.22 -7.00
CA MET A 1 -4.07 11.19 -6.35
C MET A 1 -3.22 10.22 -5.53
N ILE A 2 -3.74 9.70 -4.43
CA ILE A 2 -3.10 8.64 -3.65
C ILE A 2 -3.74 7.30 -4.02
N ILE A 3 -2.91 6.30 -4.31
CA ILE A 3 -3.34 4.95 -4.69
C ILE A 3 -2.78 3.96 -3.67
N LEU A 4 -3.62 3.46 -2.77
CA LEU A 4 -3.24 2.38 -1.86
C LEU A 4 -3.23 1.06 -2.63
N ALA A 5 -2.14 0.31 -2.61
CA ALA A 5 -2.08 -0.93 -3.36
C ALA A 5 -1.68 -2.11 -2.47
N ALA A 6 -2.50 -3.15 -2.49
CA ALA A 6 -2.21 -4.39 -1.78
C ALA A 6 -1.06 -5.15 -2.45
N THR A 7 -0.11 -5.60 -1.64
CA THR A 7 1.05 -6.40 -2.06
C THR A 7 0.88 -7.88 -1.67
N PRO A 8 1.64 -8.80 -2.28
CA PRO A 8 1.64 -10.20 -1.87
C PRO A 8 1.97 -10.40 -0.38
N ILE A 9 1.39 -11.44 0.22
CA ILE A 9 1.56 -11.80 1.63
C ILE A 9 2.40 -13.08 1.82
N GLY A 10 3.28 -13.39 0.88
CA GLY A 10 4.16 -14.56 0.95
C GLY A 10 4.32 -15.30 -0.38
N ASN A 11 3.50 -15.03 -1.38
CA ASN A 11 3.59 -15.61 -2.70
C ASN A 11 3.48 -14.52 -3.76
N LEU A 12 4.55 -14.27 -4.52
CA LEU A 12 4.56 -13.27 -5.60
C LEU A 12 3.50 -13.52 -6.68
N GLY A 13 3.08 -14.78 -6.86
CA GLY A 13 2.01 -15.16 -7.78
C GLY A 13 0.64 -14.57 -7.43
N ASP A 14 0.46 -14.06 -6.21
CA ASP A 14 -0.77 -13.40 -5.77
C ASP A 14 -0.79 -11.89 -6.08
N ALA A 15 0.27 -11.37 -6.70
CA ALA A 15 0.27 -9.99 -7.19
C ALA A 15 -0.78 -9.80 -8.28
N SER A 16 -1.68 -8.84 -8.10
CA SER A 16 -2.68 -8.55 -9.12
C SER A 16 -2.04 -7.96 -10.37
N PRO A 17 -2.60 -8.20 -11.58
CA PRO A 17 -2.14 -7.53 -12.80
C PRO A 17 -2.20 -6.00 -12.69
N ARG A 18 -3.17 -5.46 -11.95
CA ARG A 18 -3.28 -4.02 -11.70
C ARG A 18 -2.15 -3.48 -10.82
N LEU A 19 -1.68 -4.26 -9.83
CA LEU A 19 -0.50 -3.89 -9.04
C LEU A 19 0.73 -3.82 -9.94
N VAL A 20 0.99 -4.84 -10.76
CA VAL A 20 2.14 -4.86 -11.67
C VAL A 20 2.11 -3.67 -12.62
N ALA A 21 0.97 -3.39 -13.24
CA ALA A 21 0.81 -2.23 -14.12
C ALA A 21 1.04 -0.90 -13.40
N ALA A 22 0.55 -0.77 -12.15
CA ALA A 22 0.76 0.43 -11.36
C ALA A 22 2.24 0.62 -10.97
N LEU A 23 2.95 -0.45 -10.64
CA LEU A 23 4.40 -0.41 -10.34
C LEU A 23 5.21 0.00 -11.57
N GLU A 24 4.87 -0.49 -12.77
CA GLU A 24 5.54 -0.10 -14.01
C GLU A 24 5.27 1.37 -14.40
N ALA A 25 4.12 1.91 -14.04
CA ALA A 25 3.75 3.29 -14.36
C ALA A 25 4.11 4.31 -13.27
N ALA A 26 4.41 3.86 -12.05
CA ALA A 26 4.63 4.74 -10.91
C ALA A 26 5.83 5.66 -11.09
N THR A 27 5.66 6.95 -10.81
CA THR A 27 6.77 7.91 -10.69
C THR A 27 7.26 8.01 -9.24
N VAL A 28 6.34 7.91 -8.28
CA VAL A 28 6.61 7.96 -6.85
C VAL A 28 5.91 6.81 -6.15
N ILE A 29 6.65 6.12 -5.30
CA ILE A 29 6.11 5.10 -4.38
C ILE A 29 6.49 5.48 -2.95
N ALA A 30 5.48 5.61 -2.10
CA ALA A 30 5.66 5.70 -0.65
C ALA A 30 5.44 4.31 -0.05
N SER A 31 6.38 3.81 0.74
CA SER A 31 6.31 2.47 1.31
C SER A 31 6.95 2.38 2.69
N GLU A 32 6.54 1.39 3.46
CA GLU A 32 7.03 1.17 4.82
C GLU A 32 8.54 0.92 4.83
N ASP A 33 9.01 -0.10 4.13
CA ASP A 33 10.44 -0.36 3.89
C ASP A 33 10.75 -0.33 2.39
N THR A 34 11.53 0.66 1.96
CA THR A 34 11.93 0.82 0.56
C THR A 34 12.76 -0.36 0.03
N ARG A 35 13.45 -1.10 0.92
CA ARG A 35 14.20 -2.31 0.54
C ARG A 35 13.26 -3.45 0.19
N THR A 36 12.16 -3.61 0.94
CA THR A 36 11.11 -4.58 0.62
C THR A 36 10.44 -4.24 -0.71
N THR A 37 10.17 -2.96 -0.94
CA THR A 37 9.66 -2.49 -2.24
C THR A 37 10.61 -2.82 -3.40
N GLN A 38 11.91 -2.59 -3.25
CA GLN A 38 12.90 -2.94 -4.28
C GLN A 38 12.91 -4.44 -4.59
N ARG A 39 12.80 -5.29 -3.56
CA ARG A 39 12.71 -6.76 -3.75
C ARG A 39 11.42 -7.15 -4.46
N LEU A 40 10.31 -6.48 -4.14
CA LEU A 40 9.02 -6.70 -4.83
C LEU A 40 9.12 -6.36 -6.31
N LEU A 41 9.65 -5.17 -6.65
CA LEU A 41 9.87 -4.74 -8.03
C LEU A 41 10.72 -5.76 -8.80
N GLN A 42 11.84 -6.19 -8.20
CA GLN A 42 12.73 -7.19 -8.79
C GLN A 42 12.04 -8.54 -8.96
N GLY A 43 11.33 -9.02 -7.93
CA GLY A 43 10.65 -10.32 -7.95
C GLY A 43 9.52 -10.39 -8.97
N LEU A 44 8.82 -9.28 -9.24
CA LEU A 44 7.78 -9.17 -10.25
C LEU A 44 8.32 -8.85 -11.65
N GLY A 45 9.64 -8.68 -11.82
CA GLY A 45 10.24 -8.33 -13.11
C GLY A 45 9.93 -6.91 -13.58
N VAL A 46 9.55 -6.01 -12.67
CA VAL A 46 9.26 -4.61 -12.97
C VAL A 46 10.56 -3.90 -13.33
N THR A 47 10.58 -3.26 -14.50
CA THR A 47 11.79 -2.56 -15.02
C THR A 47 11.85 -1.09 -14.62
N ASN A 48 10.72 -0.52 -14.27
CA ASN A 48 10.60 0.87 -13.80
C ASN A 48 11.47 1.13 -12.55
N ARG A 49 11.94 2.37 -12.40
CA ARG A 49 12.74 2.83 -11.26
C ARG A 49 12.12 4.08 -10.66
N PRO A 50 10.99 3.94 -9.94
CA PRO A 50 10.31 5.07 -9.33
C PRO A 50 11.14 5.68 -8.19
N ARG A 51 10.84 6.93 -7.85
CA ARG A 51 11.33 7.54 -6.61
C ARG A 51 10.67 6.83 -5.41
N LEU A 52 11.48 6.28 -4.51
CA LEU A 52 10.99 5.63 -3.30
C LEU A 52 11.06 6.57 -2.10
N LEU A 53 9.98 6.64 -1.33
CA LEU A 53 9.85 7.40 -0.10
C LEU A 53 9.54 6.45 1.05
N ALA A 54 10.30 6.52 2.14
CA ALA A 54 9.99 5.75 3.34
C ALA A 54 8.84 6.42 4.10
N LEU A 55 7.80 5.64 4.39
CA LEU A 55 6.62 6.03 5.15
C LEU A 55 6.36 4.93 6.19
N HIS A 56 6.83 5.13 7.42
CA HIS A 56 6.69 4.20 8.53
C HIS A 56 6.14 4.92 9.77
N ASP A 57 5.67 4.19 10.76
CA ASP A 57 4.97 4.72 11.95
C ASP A 57 5.71 5.89 12.62
N HIS A 58 7.04 5.86 12.65
CA HIS A 58 7.84 6.90 13.30
C HIS A 58 7.90 8.23 12.53
N ASN A 59 7.63 8.22 11.21
CA ASN A 59 7.73 9.43 10.37
C ASN A 59 6.44 9.77 9.63
N GLU A 60 5.41 8.95 9.76
CA GLU A 60 4.17 9.06 8.97
C GLU A 60 3.54 10.45 9.10
N LYS A 61 3.39 10.95 10.33
CA LYS A 61 2.76 12.26 10.59
C LYS A 61 3.53 13.41 9.95
N ASP A 62 4.86 13.38 10.06
CA ASP A 62 5.73 14.43 9.53
C ASP A 62 5.80 14.38 7.99
N ARG A 63 5.68 13.17 7.42
CA ARG A 63 5.74 12.96 5.98
C ARG A 63 4.40 13.03 5.27
N ALA A 64 3.29 12.86 5.98
CA ALA A 64 1.95 12.85 5.39
C ALA A 64 1.72 14.11 4.53
N GLN A 65 2.07 15.28 5.04
CA GLN A 65 1.89 16.53 4.31
C GLN A 65 2.70 16.57 3.00
N SER A 66 3.98 16.19 3.04
CA SER A 66 4.82 16.17 1.83
C SER A 66 4.35 15.14 0.79
N VAL A 67 3.79 14.02 1.23
CA VAL A 67 3.21 13.02 0.31
C VAL A 67 1.91 13.53 -0.30
N VAL A 68 1.09 14.24 0.48
CA VAL A 68 -0.14 14.91 -0.02
C VAL A 68 0.20 15.95 -1.08
N GLU A 69 1.22 16.79 -0.85
CA GLU A 69 1.69 17.79 -1.82
C GLU A 69 2.14 17.13 -3.14
N LEU A 70 2.89 16.03 -3.06
CA LEU A 70 3.26 15.25 -4.24
C LEU A 70 2.04 14.66 -4.96
N ALA A 71 1.01 14.26 -4.21
CA ALA A 71 -0.22 13.70 -4.77
C ALA A 71 -1.14 14.75 -5.42
N GLU A 72 -0.95 16.05 -5.15
CA GLU A 72 -1.57 17.17 -5.87
C GLU A 72 -0.97 17.33 -7.27
N GLU A 73 0.34 17.05 -7.41
CA GLU A 73 1.07 17.19 -8.68
C GLU A 73 0.95 15.95 -9.58
N GLY A 74 0.74 14.76 -8.99
CA GLY A 74 0.66 13.49 -9.71
C GLY A 74 0.19 12.35 -8.84
N ASP A 75 0.24 11.13 -9.38
CA ASP A 75 -0.14 9.94 -8.63
C ASP A 75 0.99 9.45 -7.72
N VAL A 76 0.66 9.17 -6.47
CA VAL A 76 1.56 8.53 -5.50
C VAL A 76 1.00 7.16 -5.17
N LEU A 77 1.79 6.12 -5.46
CA LEU A 77 1.47 4.75 -5.09
C LEU A 77 1.94 4.50 -3.65
N VAL A 78 1.06 3.95 -2.82
CA VAL A 78 1.36 3.66 -1.40
C VAL A 78 1.30 2.17 -1.16
N LEU A 79 2.36 1.60 -0.63
CA LEU A 79 2.53 0.17 -0.34
C LEU A 79 2.85 -0.03 1.14
N SER A 80 2.39 -1.15 1.70
CA SER A 80 2.94 -1.75 2.91
C SER A 80 3.92 -2.89 2.54
N ASP A 81 4.59 -3.44 3.52
CA ASP A 81 5.53 -4.55 3.31
C ASP A 81 4.80 -5.83 2.86
N ALA A 82 3.57 -6.04 3.34
CA ALA A 82 2.73 -7.18 2.94
C ALA A 82 1.24 -6.87 3.13
N GLY A 83 0.43 -7.15 2.12
CA GLY A 83 -1.02 -6.96 2.17
C GLY A 83 -1.47 -5.52 1.88
N MET A 84 -2.54 -5.09 2.52
CA MET A 84 -3.18 -3.80 2.28
C MET A 84 -2.62 -2.73 3.22
N PRO A 85 -2.13 -1.59 2.71
CA PRO A 85 -1.68 -0.47 3.55
C PRO A 85 -2.78 0.01 4.49
N THR A 86 -2.40 0.62 5.60
CA THR A 86 -3.26 1.22 6.64
C THR A 86 -3.88 0.25 7.65
N VAL A 87 -3.93 -1.05 7.36
CA VAL A 87 -4.53 -2.06 8.24
C VAL A 87 -3.43 -2.78 9.00
N SER A 88 -3.16 -2.40 10.25
CA SER A 88 -1.98 -2.76 11.06
C SER A 88 -0.64 -2.35 10.42
N ASP A 89 -0.69 -1.38 9.52
CA ASP A 89 0.44 -0.85 8.75
C ASP A 89 0.37 0.68 8.72
N PRO A 90 1.47 1.39 8.43
CA PRO A 90 1.44 2.83 8.24
C PRO A 90 0.52 3.25 7.07
N GLY A 91 0.03 4.49 7.12
CA GLY A 91 -0.78 5.08 6.05
C GLY A 91 -2.08 5.74 6.53
N PHE A 92 -2.53 5.46 7.76
CA PHE A 92 -3.76 6.07 8.29
C PHE A 92 -3.67 7.60 8.35
N ALA A 93 -2.58 8.15 8.91
CA ALA A 93 -2.41 9.60 9.00
C ALA A 93 -2.28 10.25 7.61
N LEU A 94 -1.66 9.56 6.65
CA LEU A 94 -1.60 10.00 5.26
C LEU A 94 -2.99 10.08 4.62
N VAL A 95 -3.82 9.03 4.78
CA VAL A 95 -5.18 9.01 4.23
C VAL A 95 -6.03 10.11 4.85
N ALA A 96 -5.92 10.32 6.17
CA ALA A 96 -6.63 11.39 6.87
C ALA A 96 -6.20 12.79 6.38
N ALA A 97 -4.90 13.01 6.20
CA ALA A 97 -4.36 14.26 5.66
C ALA A 97 -4.80 14.51 4.21
N ALA A 98 -4.78 13.48 3.37
CA ALA A 98 -5.27 13.56 1.99
C ALA A 98 -6.75 13.94 1.92
N ALA A 99 -7.59 13.30 2.74
CA ALA A 99 -9.01 13.61 2.83
C ALA A 99 -9.26 15.06 3.26
N ALA A 100 -8.50 15.55 4.25
CA ALA A 100 -8.58 16.94 4.72
C ALA A 100 -8.15 17.94 3.65
N ALA A 101 -7.18 17.59 2.79
CA ALA A 101 -6.70 18.41 1.68
C ALA A 101 -7.56 18.28 0.40
N GLY A 102 -8.58 17.43 0.38
CA GLY A 102 -9.39 17.18 -0.81
C GLY A 102 -8.67 16.37 -1.90
N VAL A 103 -7.55 15.71 -1.58
CA VAL A 103 -6.83 14.83 -2.49
C VAL A 103 -7.54 13.48 -2.58
N THR A 104 -7.81 13.05 -3.80
CA THR A 104 -8.48 11.76 -4.04
C THR A 104 -7.62 10.60 -3.57
N VAL A 105 -8.22 9.68 -2.80
CA VAL A 105 -7.63 8.41 -2.39
C VAL A 105 -8.42 7.27 -3.03
N THR A 106 -7.72 6.34 -3.63
CA THR A 106 -8.31 5.12 -4.21
C THR A 106 -7.49 3.89 -3.82
N ALA A 107 -7.96 2.69 -4.16
CA ALA A 107 -7.26 1.47 -3.85
C ALA A 107 -7.19 0.49 -5.03
N LEU A 108 -6.11 -0.28 -5.08
CA LEU A 108 -5.96 -1.50 -5.84
C LEU A 108 -6.12 -2.68 -4.88
N PRO A 109 -7.29 -3.35 -4.86
CA PRO A 109 -7.51 -4.48 -3.98
C PRO A 109 -6.58 -5.64 -4.28
N GLY A 110 -6.26 -6.41 -3.26
CA GLY A 110 -5.41 -7.59 -3.41
C GLY A 110 -5.36 -8.43 -2.12
N PRO A 111 -4.26 -9.17 -1.89
CA PRO A 111 -4.13 -10.06 -0.76
C PRO A 111 -4.36 -9.38 0.60
N SER A 112 -5.00 -10.11 1.52
CA SER A 112 -5.22 -9.71 2.89
C SER A 112 -5.08 -10.94 3.80
N ALA A 113 -4.14 -10.90 4.74
CA ALA A 113 -3.91 -12.01 5.68
C ALA A 113 -5.12 -12.21 6.59
N VAL A 114 -5.77 -11.14 7.04
CA VAL A 114 -6.93 -11.18 7.94
C VAL A 114 -8.08 -11.96 7.31
N ILE A 115 -8.51 -11.54 6.13
CA ILE A 115 -9.64 -12.17 5.43
C ILE A 115 -9.29 -13.57 4.96
N THR A 116 -8.06 -13.80 4.52
CA THR A 116 -7.60 -15.14 4.10
C THR A 116 -7.59 -16.11 5.28
N ALA A 117 -7.06 -15.71 6.44
CA ALA A 117 -7.08 -16.53 7.66
C ALA A 117 -8.51 -16.85 8.10
N LEU A 118 -9.41 -15.87 8.08
CA LEU A 118 -10.82 -16.06 8.40
C LEU A 118 -11.47 -17.06 7.44
N ALA A 119 -11.22 -16.94 6.14
CA ALA A 119 -11.82 -17.80 5.12
C ALA A 119 -11.43 -19.28 5.28
N VAL A 120 -10.20 -19.58 5.72
CA VAL A 120 -9.71 -20.96 5.88
C VAL A 120 -9.89 -21.49 7.31
N SER A 121 -10.37 -20.68 8.25
CA SER A 121 -10.46 -21.05 9.67
C SER A 121 -11.51 -22.13 9.99
N GLY A 122 -12.54 -22.28 9.16
CA GLY A 122 -13.70 -23.13 9.45
C GLY A 122 -14.66 -22.53 10.51
N LEU A 123 -14.41 -21.31 10.98
CA LEU A 123 -15.30 -20.59 11.90
C LEU A 123 -16.38 -19.82 11.12
N PRO A 124 -17.51 -19.47 11.77
CA PRO A 124 -18.49 -18.57 11.15
C PRO A 124 -17.88 -17.24 10.75
N THR A 125 -18.12 -16.80 9.52
CA THR A 125 -17.47 -15.63 8.93
C THR A 125 -18.37 -14.40 8.81
N ASP A 126 -19.65 -14.52 9.20
CA ASP A 126 -20.66 -13.46 9.11
C ASP A 126 -20.41 -12.29 10.07
N ARG A 127 -19.73 -12.57 11.19
CA ARG A 127 -19.32 -11.55 12.17
C ARG A 127 -17.94 -11.87 12.73
N PHE A 128 -17.05 -10.90 12.69
CA PHE A 128 -15.72 -11.00 13.28
C PHE A 128 -15.20 -9.62 13.68
N THR A 129 -14.22 -9.58 14.57
CA THR A 129 -13.52 -8.38 14.96
C THR A 129 -12.04 -8.55 14.66
N PHE A 130 -11.41 -7.51 14.13
CA PHE A 130 -9.96 -7.40 13.95
C PHE A 130 -9.44 -6.30 14.87
N GLU A 131 -8.53 -6.62 15.78
CA GLU A 131 -8.03 -5.70 16.80
C GLU A 131 -6.54 -5.32 16.61
N GLY A 132 -5.95 -5.64 15.45
CA GLY A 132 -4.57 -5.30 15.12
C GLY A 132 -3.55 -6.37 15.45
#